data_bc8011ac706a184daab88594d1c57c14
#
_entry.id   bc8011ac706a184daab88594d1c57c14
#
_cell.length_a   1.000
_cell.length_b   1.000
_cell.length_c   1.000
_cell.angle_alpha   90.00
_cell.angle_beta   90.00
_cell.angle_gamma   90.00
#
_symmetry.space_group_name_H-M   'P 1'
#
loop_
_entity.id
_entity.type
_entity.pdbx_description
1 polymer ?
#
loop_
_entity_poly.entity_id
_entity_poly.type
_entity_poly.pdbx_seq_one_letter_code
_entity_poly.pdbx_strand_id
1 'polypeptide(L)'
;KDYPQAVHYIGRALEVVKSYPQMVFEQNLCKANLGELYVITNKLDSAQLYLDESYRFFSGIGNQSALYYIETQMIELALKKGNVALAGDIIRRSADYGHIDANMINIRNHYLQHYYEQVGNYKKAYEYQKHDLQLNDSIRNERVRTRVAELDMRYRQDTIVMRKELVIEKQKGEMEVLKLTTYIWALIGIVSVIVAGLVYWYMKKKRMFLQERHINQISRFRMENIRNRLSPHFTFNVLNREISRFREGETLCGDL
;
A
#
# COMPACT_ATOMS: atom_id res chain seq x y z
N LYS A 1 -8.11 -17.31 33.29
CA LYS A 1 -8.67 -15.94 33.04
C LYS A 1 -8.17 -15.02 34.12
N ASP A 2 -7.64 -13.83 33.75
CA ASP A 2 -7.12 -12.84 34.71
C ASP A 2 -8.23 -11.83 35.06
N TYR A 3 -9.09 -12.23 36.02
CA TYR A 3 -10.21 -11.39 36.45
C TYR A 3 -9.77 -10.09 37.13
N PRO A 4 -8.74 -10.06 38.00
CA PRO A 4 -8.24 -8.83 38.58
C PRO A 4 -7.83 -7.78 37.51
N GLN A 5 -7.15 -8.21 36.45
CA GLN A 5 -6.77 -7.35 35.37
C GLN A 5 -7.98 -6.85 34.57
N ALA A 6 -8.99 -7.70 34.34
CA ALA A 6 -10.23 -7.29 33.69
C ALA A 6 -10.98 -6.23 34.53
N VAL A 7 -11.09 -6.41 35.84
CA VAL A 7 -11.68 -5.41 36.75
C VAL A 7 -10.94 -4.08 36.67
N HIS A 8 -9.61 -4.12 36.64
CA HIS A 8 -8.78 -2.90 36.50
C HIS A 8 -9.07 -2.15 35.19
N TYR A 9 -9.08 -2.84 34.06
CA TYR A 9 -9.28 -2.17 32.77
C TYR A 9 -10.70 -1.63 32.58
N ILE A 10 -11.73 -2.41 33.01
CA ILE A 10 -13.12 -1.92 32.92
C ILE A 10 -13.37 -0.79 33.93
N GLY A 11 -12.74 -0.85 35.10
CA GLY A 11 -12.77 0.24 36.07
C GLY A 11 -12.18 1.53 35.51
N ARG A 12 -11.02 1.44 34.88
CA ARG A 12 -10.42 2.60 34.18
C ARG A 12 -11.30 3.12 33.03
N ALA A 13 -11.89 2.21 32.25
CA ALA A 13 -12.83 2.61 31.19
C ALA A 13 -14.02 3.38 31.78
N LEU A 14 -14.60 2.89 32.91
CA LEU A 14 -15.68 3.60 33.59
C LEU A 14 -15.28 5.00 34.06
N GLU A 15 -14.07 5.16 34.58
CA GLU A 15 -13.52 6.48 34.99
C GLU A 15 -13.43 7.45 33.82
N VAL A 16 -12.92 6.97 32.68
CA VAL A 16 -12.81 7.79 31.46
C VAL A 16 -14.19 8.22 30.97
N VAL A 17 -15.13 7.26 30.80
CA VAL A 17 -16.47 7.59 30.24
C VAL A 17 -17.31 8.45 31.20
N LYS A 18 -17.07 8.42 32.50
CA LYS A 18 -17.69 9.35 33.47
C LYS A 18 -17.39 10.82 33.18
N SER A 19 -16.26 11.13 32.60
CA SER A 19 -15.89 12.48 32.22
C SER A 19 -16.67 13.03 31.02
N TYR A 20 -17.45 12.15 30.35
CA TYR A 20 -18.23 12.49 29.15
C TYR A 20 -19.72 12.30 29.41
N PRO A 21 -20.50 13.38 29.71
CA PRO A 21 -21.92 13.29 30.05
C PRO A 21 -22.79 12.62 28.97
N GLN A 22 -22.38 12.68 27.71
CA GLN A 22 -23.09 12.05 26.59
C GLN A 22 -22.93 10.52 26.53
N MET A 23 -21.96 9.94 27.26
CA MET A 23 -21.65 8.49 27.24
C MET A 23 -22.33 7.73 28.37
N VAL A 24 -23.58 8.07 28.66
CA VAL A 24 -24.36 7.40 29.76
C VAL A 24 -24.61 5.93 29.47
N PHE A 25 -24.80 5.57 28.20
CA PHE A 25 -24.97 4.18 27.80
C PHE A 25 -23.71 3.35 28.12
N GLU A 26 -22.55 3.82 27.70
CA GLU A 26 -21.25 3.19 27.92
C GLU A 26 -20.90 3.11 29.40
N GLN A 27 -21.25 4.13 30.20
CA GLN A 27 -21.08 4.10 31.65
C GLN A 27 -21.85 2.94 32.29
N ASN A 28 -23.13 2.78 31.90
CA ASN A 28 -23.96 1.70 32.47
C ASN A 28 -23.58 0.33 31.90
N LEU A 29 -23.03 0.25 30.65
CA LEU A 29 -22.45 -0.98 30.15
C LEU A 29 -21.20 -1.39 30.92
N CYS A 30 -20.29 -0.45 31.23
CA CYS A 30 -19.14 -0.70 32.09
C CYS A 30 -19.56 -1.18 33.49
N LYS A 31 -20.61 -0.58 34.04
CA LYS A 31 -21.15 -1.01 35.35
C LYS A 31 -21.69 -2.44 35.29
N ALA A 32 -22.46 -2.79 34.25
CA ALA A 32 -22.96 -4.16 34.07
C ALA A 32 -21.82 -5.19 34.03
N ASN A 33 -20.76 -4.87 33.24
CA ASN A 33 -19.58 -5.74 33.12
C ASN A 33 -18.78 -5.84 34.45
N LEU A 34 -18.64 -4.72 35.19
CA LEU A 34 -18.05 -4.77 36.54
C LEU A 34 -18.90 -5.60 37.49
N GLY A 35 -20.23 -5.49 37.41
CA GLY A 35 -21.14 -6.30 38.15
C GLY A 35 -20.90 -7.79 37.95
N GLU A 36 -20.80 -8.25 36.70
CA GLU A 36 -20.43 -9.64 36.36
C GLU A 36 -19.11 -10.06 36.98
N LEU A 37 -18.05 -9.25 36.77
CA LEU A 37 -16.73 -9.57 37.33
C LEU A 37 -16.71 -9.65 38.84
N TYR A 38 -17.51 -8.83 39.51
CA TYR A 38 -17.66 -8.89 40.97
C TYR A 38 -18.48 -10.11 41.43
N VAL A 39 -19.48 -10.55 40.67
CA VAL A 39 -20.14 -11.85 40.91
C VAL A 39 -19.14 -12.99 40.82
N ILE A 40 -18.31 -13.02 39.76
CA ILE A 40 -17.30 -14.04 39.52
C ILE A 40 -16.24 -14.03 40.63
N THR A 41 -15.79 -12.85 41.05
CA THR A 41 -14.74 -12.69 42.07
C THR A 41 -15.28 -12.67 43.50
N ASN A 42 -16.57 -13.03 43.69
CA ASN A 42 -17.26 -13.13 44.98
C ASN A 42 -17.29 -11.82 45.80
N LYS A 43 -17.25 -10.66 45.14
CA LYS A 43 -17.43 -9.34 45.73
C LYS A 43 -18.90 -8.93 45.64
N LEU A 44 -19.77 -9.66 46.41
CA LEU A 44 -21.21 -9.68 46.16
C LEU A 44 -21.91 -8.34 46.42
N ASP A 45 -21.42 -7.50 47.34
CA ASP A 45 -22.03 -6.18 47.61
C ASP A 45 -21.71 -5.17 46.51
N SER A 46 -20.46 -5.17 45.99
CA SER A 46 -20.09 -4.38 44.85
C SER A 46 -20.85 -4.83 43.59
N ALA A 47 -21.01 -6.16 43.41
CA ALA A 47 -21.81 -6.69 42.32
C ALA A 47 -23.25 -6.17 42.34
N GLN A 48 -23.89 -6.23 43.52
CA GLN A 48 -25.25 -5.74 43.72
C GLN A 48 -25.39 -4.28 43.31
N LEU A 49 -24.50 -3.41 43.81
CA LEU A 49 -24.54 -1.98 43.54
C LEU A 49 -24.48 -1.71 42.01
N TYR A 50 -23.51 -2.27 41.35
CA TYR A 50 -23.29 -2.01 39.90
C TYR A 50 -24.39 -2.63 39.03
N LEU A 51 -24.88 -3.83 39.36
CA LEU A 51 -25.98 -4.47 38.64
C LEU A 51 -27.30 -3.71 38.83
N ASP A 52 -27.60 -3.22 40.01
CA ASP A 52 -28.84 -2.45 40.30
C ASP A 52 -28.83 -1.10 39.58
N GLU A 53 -27.67 -0.40 39.53
CA GLU A 53 -27.55 0.85 38.77
C GLU A 53 -27.74 0.64 37.28
N SER A 54 -27.10 -0.39 36.72
CA SER A 54 -27.22 -0.73 35.30
C SER A 54 -28.64 -1.18 34.93
N TYR A 55 -29.26 -2.00 35.81
CA TYR A 55 -30.64 -2.48 35.61
C TYR A 55 -31.62 -1.32 35.49
N ARG A 56 -31.53 -0.34 36.42
CA ARG A 56 -32.41 0.85 36.41
C ARG A 56 -32.28 1.63 35.13
N PHE A 57 -31.05 1.82 34.62
CA PHE A 57 -30.81 2.56 33.38
C PHE A 57 -31.36 1.79 32.18
N PHE A 58 -30.96 0.52 32.01
CA PHE A 58 -31.37 -0.27 30.84
C PHE A 58 -32.85 -0.60 30.81
N SER A 59 -33.48 -0.70 31.98
CA SER A 59 -34.95 -0.80 32.11
C SER A 59 -35.63 0.48 31.65
N GLY A 60 -35.09 1.65 32.00
CA GLY A 60 -35.62 2.95 31.59
C GLY A 60 -35.60 3.18 30.06
N ILE A 61 -34.61 2.66 29.35
CA ILE A 61 -34.50 2.76 27.91
C ILE A 61 -35.03 1.53 27.17
N GLY A 62 -35.51 0.53 27.84
CA GLY A 62 -36.11 -0.69 27.24
C GLY A 62 -35.12 -1.57 26.49
N ASN A 63 -33.82 -1.60 26.86
CA ASN A 63 -32.82 -2.39 26.13
C ASN A 63 -32.90 -3.87 26.58
N GLN A 64 -33.57 -4.69 25.78
CA GLN A 64 -33.89 -6.08 26.08
C GLN A 64 -32.63 -6.97 26.26
N SER A 65 -31.64 -6.83 25.38
CA SER A 65 -30.41 -7.62 25.46
C SER A 65 -29.60 -7.31 26.71
N ALA A 66 -29.49 -6.02 27.07
CA ALA A 66 -28.82 -5.61 28.30
C ALA A 66 -29.54 -6.07 29.54
N LEU A 67 -30.89 -6.01 29.57
CA LEU A 67 -31.70 -6.49 30.66
C LEU A 67 -31.54 -8.01 30.83
N TYR A 68 -31.59 -8.78 29.72
CA TYR A 68 -31.36 -10.22 29.78
C TYR A 68 -30.01 -10.56 30.41
N TYR A 69 -28.96 -9.86 30.01
CA TYR A 69 -27.62 -10.05 30.53
C TYR A 69 -27.52 -9.70 32.01
N ILE A 70 -28.04 -8.53 32.42
CA ILE A 70 -27.99 -8.08 33.83
C ILE A 70 -28.80 -9.00 34.75
N GLU A 71 -30.01 -9.37 34.36
CA GLU A 71 -30.84 -10.31 35.14
C GLU A 71 -30.18 -11.68 35.26
N THR A 72 -29.48 -12.14 34.21
CA THR A 72 -28.69 -13.36 34.28
C THR A 72 -27.64 -13.30 35.40
N GLN A 73 -26.91 -12.18 35.50
CA GLN A 73 -25.94 -11.99 36.58
C GLN A 73 -26.59 -11.81 37.95
N MET A 74 -27.76 -11.17 37.99
CA MET A 74 -28.52 -11.04 39.25
C MET A 74 -29.04 -12.40 39.78
N ILE A 75 -29.41 -13.35 38.89
CA ILE A 75 -29.76 -14.71 39.30
C ILE A 75 -28.56 -15.37 40.00
N GLU A 76 -27.38 -15.36 39.42
CA GLU A 76 -26.16 -15.94 40.01
C GLU A 76 -25.78 -15.22 41.32
N LEU A 77 -25.88 -13.89 41.36
CA LEU A 77 -25.66 -13.11 42.56
C LEU A 77 -26.56 -13.54 43.69
N ALA A 78 -27.87 -13.70 43.42
CA ALA A 78 -28.85 -14.15 44.43
C ALA A 78 -28.54 -15.56 44.94
N LEU A 79 -28.15 -16.49 44.04
CA LEU A 79 -27.73 -17.83 44.41
C LEU A 79 -26.48 -17.83 45.29
N LYS A 80 -25.47 -17.03 44.96
CA LYS A 80 -24.24 -16.89 45.76
C LYS A 80 -24.50 -16.24 47.13
N LYS A 81 -25.49 -15.36 47.25
CA LYS A 81 -25.94 -14.80 48.53
C LYS A 81 -26.84 -15.77 49.31
N GLY A 82 -27.13 -16.95 48.79
CA GLY A 82 -28.06 -17.93 49.40
C GLY A 82 -29.53 -17.52 49.32
N ASN A 83 -29.87 -16.49 48.55
CA ASN A 83 -31.25 -16.02 48.40
C ASN A 83 -31.94 -16.65 47.19
N VAL A 84 -32.25 -17.95 47.34
CA VAL A 84 -32.90 -18.76 46.29
C VAL A 84 -34.29 -18.21 45.93
N ALA A 85 -35.02 -17.60 46.91
CA ALA A 85 -36.31 -17.00 46.65
C ALA A 85 -36.22 -15.83 45.69
N LEU A 86 -35.24 -14.91 45.88
CA LEU A 86 -35.00 -13.80 44.99
C LEU A 86 -34.59 -14.26 43.57
N ALA A 87 -33.75 -15.30 43.48
CA ALA A 87 -33.40 -15.87 42.18
C ALA A 87 -34.65 -16.37 41.44
N GLY A 88 -35.55 -17.08 42.15
CA GLY A 88 -36.81 -17.54 41.62
C GLY A 88 -37.75 -16.40 41.18
N ASP A 89 -37.75 -15.28 41.91
CA ASP A 89 -38.54 -14.10 41.54
C ASP A 89 -38.01 -13.44 40.25
N ILE A 90 -36.70 -13.33 40.11
CA ILE A 90 -36.08 -12.81 38.88
C ILE A 90 -36.45 -13.70 37.70
N ILE A 91 -36.35 -15.03 37.86
CA ILE A 91 -36.65 -16.00 36.81
C ILE A 91 -38.12 -15.90 36.36
N ARG A 92 -39.07 -15.76 37.32
CA ARG A 92 -40.52 -15.69 37.03
C ARG A 92 -40.92 -14.40 36.31
N ARG A 93 -40.31 -13.26 36.65
CA ARG A 93 -40.64 -11.97 36.05
C ARG A 93 -39.88 -11.68 34.75
N SER A 94 -38.87 -12.49 34.44
CA SER A 94 -38.14 -12.33 33.18
C SER A 94 -39.06 -12.43 31.98
N ALA A 95 -39.07 -11.40 31.14
CA ALA A 95 -39.87 -11.31 29.93
C ALA A 95 -39.32 -12.19 28.80
N ASP A 96 -40.09 -12.31 27.72
CA ASP A 96 -39.53 -12.79 26.46
C ASP A 96 -38.72 -11.65 25.83
N TYR A 97 -37.41 -11.85 25.75
CA TYR A 97 -36.45 -10.84 25.27
C TYR A 97 -36.21 -10.90 23.75
N GLY A 98 -36.97 -11.74 23.04
CA GLY A 98 -36.79 -11.90 21.59
C GLY A 98 -35.45 -12.53 21.23
N HIS A 99 -34.74 -11.95 20.25
CA HIS A 99 -33.45 -12.51 19.76
C HIS A 99 -32.30 -12.19 20.72
N ILE A 100 -31.81 -13.22 21.42
CA ILE A 100 -30.67 -13.16 22.36
C ILE A 100 -29.50 -13.98 21.81
N ASP A 101 -28.28 -13.47 21.99
CA ASP A 101 -27.04 -14.17 21.62
C ASP A 101 -26.92 -15.54 22.31
N ALA A 102 -26.46 -16.55 21.54
CA ALA A 102 -26.36 -17.90 22.01
C ALA A 102 -25.41 -18.07 23.22
N ASN A 103 -24.36 -17.24 23.35
CA ASN A 103 -23.46 -17.27 24.49
C ASN A 103 -24.16 -16.75 25.77
N MET A 104 -25.01 -15.74 25.67
CA MET A 104 -25.80 -15.21 26.76
C MET A 104 -26.82 -16.26 27.23
N ILE A 105 -27.47 -16.95 26.30
CA ILE A 105 -28.41 -18.06 26.63
C ILE A 105 -27.67 -19.17 27.33
N ASN A 106 -26.49 -19.56 26.88
CA ASN A 106 -25.65 -20.57 27.49
C ASN A 106 -25.32 -20.23 28.95
N ILE A 107 -24.83 -19.00 29.22
CA ILE A 107 -24.53 -18.53 30.59
C ILE A 107 -25.77 -18.59 31.47
N ARG A 108 -26.93 -18.16 30.98
CA ARG A 108 -28.18 -18.19 31.74
C ARG A 108 -28.63 -19.61 32.00
N ASN A 109 -28.54 -20.53 31.05
CA ASN A 109 -28.89 -21.94 31.24
C ASN A 109 -28.05 -22.57 32.35
N HIS A 110 -26.76 -22.25 32.42
CA HIS A 110 -25.88 -22.71 33.49
C HIS A 110 -26.35 -22.24 34.87
N TYR A 111 -26.75 -20.96 35.01
CA TYR A 111 -27.27 -20.45 36.30
C TYR A 111 -28.65 -20.96 36.61
N LEU A 112 -29.51 -21.22 35.62
CA LEU A 112 -30.79 -21.85 35.79
C LEU A 112 -30.66 -23.31 36.23
N GLN A 113 -29.68 -24.04 35.69
CA GLN A 113 -29.33 -25.38 36.18
C GLN A 113 -29.02 -25.34 37.69
N HIS A 114 -28.11 -24.46 38.13
CA HIS A 114 -27.74 -24.30 39.54
C HIS A 114 -28.96 -23.94 40.42
N TYR A 115 -29.82 -23.03 39.94
CA TYR A 115 -31.04 -22.68 40.64
C TYR A 115 -31.94 -23.90 40.84
N TYR A 116 -32.21 -24.70 39.79
CA TYR A 116 -33.07 -25.86 39.86
C TYR A 116 -32.45 -27.00 40.67
N GLU A 117 -31.16 -27.13 40.74
CA GLU A 117 -30.46 -28.04 41.68
C GLU A 117 -30.70 -27.62 43.14
N GLN A 118 -30.58 -26.34 43.47
CA GLN A 118 -30.80 -25.82 44.83
C GLN A 118 -32.24 -25.95 45.29
N VAL A 119 -33.22 -25.85 44.39
CA VAL A 119 -34.64 -26.08 44.73
C VAL A 119 -35.06 -27.55 44.64
N GLY A 120 -34.13 -28.48 44.36
CA GLY A 120 -34.42 -29.93 44.29
C GLY A 120 -35.16 -30.37 43.01
N ASN A 121 -35.32 -29.52 42.02
CA ASN A 121 -35.96 -29.85 40.75
C ASN A 121 -34.96 -30.40 39.74
N TYR A 122 -34.43 -31.59 40.00
CA TYR A 122 -33.39 -32.22 39.17
C TYR A 122 -33.81 -32.47 37.71
N LYS A 123 -35.10 -32.63 37.44
CA LYS A 123 -35.60 -32.78 36.09
C LYS A 123 -35.33 -31.54 35.26
N LYS A 124 -35.69 -30.36 35.77
CA LYS A 124 -35.43 -29.10 35.09
C LYS A 124 -33.94 -28.79 35.04
N ALA A 125 -33.19 -29.06 36.10
CA ALA A 125 -31.74 -28.91 36.09
C ALA A 125 -31.11 -29.71 34.91
N TYR A 126 -31.49 -30.96 34.71
CA TYR A 126 -31.04 -31.79 33.61
C TYR A 126 -31.46 -31.24 32.24
N GLU A 127 -32.68 -30.73 32.10
CA GLU A 127 -33.14 -30.12 30.84
C GLU A 127 -32.26 -28.91 30.46
N TYR A 128 -31.94 -28.03 31.43
CA TYR A 128 -31.04 -26.90 31.18
C TYR A 128 -29.60 -27.32 30.85
N GLN A 129 -29.06 -28.32 31.53
CA GLN A 129 -27.75 -28.90 31.24
C GLN A 129 -27.69 -29.47 29.82
N LYS A 130 -28.75 -30.22 29.41
CA LYS A 130 -28.81 -30.75 28.04
C LYS A 130 -28.87 -29.66 27.01
N HIS A 131 -29.66 -28.61 27.23
CA HIS A 131 -29.70 -27.42 26.35
C HIS A 131 -28.35 -26.74 26.26
N ASP A 132 -27.63 -26.61 27.36
CA ASP A 132 -26.29 -26.03 27.42
C ASP A 132 -25.30 -26.82 26.58
N LEU A 133 -25.29 -28.15 26.68
CA LEU A 133 -24.44 -29.02 25.85
C LEU A 133 -24.72 -28.85 24.35
N GLN A 134 -26.01 -28.81 23.98
CA GLN A 134 -26.39 -28.62 22.56
C GLN A 134 -25.96 -27.26 22.01
N LEU A 135 -26.13 -26.19 22.78
CA LEU A 135 -25.69 -24.85 22.41
C LEU A 135 -24.17 -24.76 22.35
N ASN A 136 -23.44 -25.36 23.29
CA ASN A 136 -21.98 -25.37 23.27
C ASN A 136 -21.43 -26.08 22.02
N ASP A 137 -22.02 -27.18 21.58
CA ASP A 137 -21.63 -27.86 20.38
C ASP A 137 -21.91 -27.00 19.11
N SER A 138 -23.05 -26.31 19.08
CA SER A 138 -23.39 -25.39 18.03
C SER A 138 -22.42 -24.19 17.96
N ILE A 139 -22.15 -23.56 19.08
CA ILE A 139 -21.21 -22.41 19.19
C ILE A 139 -19.80 -22.85 18.80
N ARG A 140 -19.37 -24.04 19.23
CA ARG A 140 -18.05 -24.58 18.86
C ARG A 140 -17.95 -24.82 17.36
N ASN A 141 -18.97 -25.43 16.76
CA ASN A 141 -19.02 -25.67 15.32
C ASN A 141 -19.04 -24.37 14.52
N GLU A 142 -19.78 -23.35 14.96
CA GLU A 142 -19.79 -22.04 14.34
C GLU A 142 -18.43 -21.35 14.44
N ARG A 143 -17.76 -21.38 15.60
CA ARG A 143 -16.40 -20.86 15.77
C ARG A 143 -15.38 -21.56 14.88
N VAL A 144 -15.48 -22.89 14.73
CA VAL A 144 -14.63 -23.65 13.81
C VAL A 144 -14.88 -23.22 12.37
N ARG A 145 -16.15 -23.12 11.94
CA ARG A 145 -16.51 -22.64 10.59
C ARG A 145 -15.99 -21.25 10.32
N THR A 146 -16.19 -20.33 11.27
CA THR A 146 -15.68 -18.94 11.16
C THR A 146 -14.17 -18.92 11.06
N ARG A 147 -13.47 -19.73 11.85
CA ARG A 147 -12.00 -19.81 11.81
C ARG A 147 -11.49 -20.38 10.51
N VAL A 148 -12.14 -21.42 9.96
CA VAL A 148 -11.81 -21.97 8.65
C VAL A 148 -12.04 -20.94 7.55
N ALA A 149 -13.16 -20.21 7.58
CA ALA A 149 -13.44 -19.14 6.62
C ALA A 149 -12.42 -18.02 6.70
N GLU A 150 -12.00 -17.61 7.89
CA GLU A 150 -10.94 -16.60 8.09
C GLU A 150 -9.60 -17.08 7.52
N LEU A 151 -9.23 -18.33 7.77
CA LEU A 151 -8.00 -18.93 7.23
C LEU A 151 -8.03 -19.03 5.71
N ASP A 152 -9.17 -19.43 5.12
CA ASP A 152 -9.35 -19.47 3.65
C ASP A 152 -9.21 -18.06 3.05
N MET A 153 -9.79 -17.06 3.70
CA MET A 153 -9.68 -15.67 3.25
C MET A 153 -8.23 -15.16 3.29
N ARG A 154 -7.49 -15.44 4.37
CA ARG A 154 -6.06 -15.12 4.49
C ARG A 154 -5.24 -15.83 3.42
N TYR A 155 -5.45 -17.12 3.22
CA TYR A 155 -4.77 -17.90 2.19
C TYR A 155 -4.99 -17.32 0.79
N ARG A 156 -6.23 -16.94 0.47
CA ARG A 156 -6.56 -16.27 -0.81
C ARG A 156 -5.85 -14.92 -0.94
N GLN A 157 -5.84 -14.11 0.12
CA GLN A 157 -5.14 -12.83 0.12
C GLN A 157 -3.64 -13.02 -0.12
N ASP A 158 -2.99 -13.92 0.60
CA ASP A 158 -1.56 -14.22 0.44
C ASP A 158 -1.25 -14.71 -0.98
N THR A 159 -2.11 -15.59 -1.55
CA THR A 159 -1.97 -16.06 -2.91
C THR A 159 -2.10 -14.94 -3.94
N ILE A 160 -3.03 -13.98 -3.73
CA ILE A 160 -3.19 -12.81 -4.60
C ILE A 160 -1.97 -11.89 -4.51
N VAL A 161 -1.46 -11.65 -3.30
CA VAL A 161 -0.24 -10.83 -3.08
C VAL A 161 0.94 -11.46 -3.78
N MET A 162 1.19 -12.76 -3.56
CA MET A 162 2.27 -13.51 -4.18
C MET A 162 2.20 -13.50 -5.72
N ARG A 163 1.00 -13.64 -6.29
CA ARG A 163 0.80 -13.51 -7.76
C ARG A 163 1.10 -12.11 -8.26
N LYS A 164 0.69 -11.06 -7.52
CA LYS A 164 1.00 -9.68 -7.88
C LYS A 164 2.49 -9.41 -7.84
N GLU A 165 3.21 -9.91 -6.83
CA GLU A 165 4.66 -9.78 -6.72
C GLU A 165 5.38 -10.44 -7.91
N LEU A 166 4.99 -11.66 -8.28
CA LEU A 166 5.53 -12.33 -9.46
C LEU A 166 5.29 -11.56 -10.77
N VAL A 167 4.11 -10.96 -10.93
CA VAL A 167 3.80 -10.12 -12.11
C VAL A 167 4.67 -8.85 -12.11
N ILE A 168 4.82 -8.20 -10.96
CA ILE A 168 5.66 -6.99 -10.81
C ILE A 168 7.12 -7.33 -11.10
N GLU A 169 7.64 -8.43 -10.61
CA GLU A 169 9.02 -8.88 -10.85
C GLU A 169 9.25 -9.16 -12.33
N LYS A 170 8.31 -9.85 -12.99
CA LYS A 170 8.36 -10.08 -14.44
C LYS A 170 8.36 -8.77 -15.23
N GLN A 171 7.46 -7.84 -14.90
CA GLN A 171 7.40 -6.53 -15.55
C GLN A 171 8.68 -5.71 -15.34
N LYS A 172 9.29 -5.78 -14.15
CA LYS A 172 10.60 -5.14 -13.90
C LYS A 172 11.68 -5.70 -14.80
N GLY A 173 11.76 -7.03 -14.94
CA GLY A 173 12.70 -7.69 -15.85
C GLY A 173 12.48 -7.26 -17.32
N GLU A 174 11.25 -7.23 -17.80
CA GLU A 174 10.89 -6.77 -19.15
C GLU A 174 11.28 -5.29 -19.36
N MET A 175 11.06 -4.43 -18.37
CA MET A 175 11.46 -3.03 -18.42
C MET A 175 12.97 -2.84 -18.46
N GLU A 176 13.75 -3.65 -17.74
CA GLU A 176 15.22 -3.60 -17.79
C GLU A 176 15.75 -3.99 -19.17
N VAL A 177 15.20 -5.05 -19.77
CA VAL A 177 15.54 -5.47 -21.14
C VAL A 177 15.19 -4.37 -22.15
N LEU A 178 14.02 -3.74 -22.00
CA LEU A 178 13.59 -2.65 -22.87
C LEU A 178 14.52 -1.43 -22.75
N LYS A 179 14.93 -1.05 -21.55
CA LYS A 179 15.91 0.02 -21.30
C LYS A 179 17.25 -0.29 -21.98
N LEU A 180 17.75 -1.50 -21.79
CA LEU A 180 19.01 -1.94 -22.43
C LEU A 180 18.93 -1.85 -23.95
N THR A 181 17.83 -2.33 -24.53
CA THR A 181 17.57 -2.25 -25.99
C THR A 181 17.52 -0.80 -26.46
N THR A 182 16.87 0.09 -25.71
CA THR A 182 16.82 1.52 -26.03
C THR A 182 18.22 2.16 -26.01
N TYR A 183 19.07 1.84 -25.04
CA TYR A 183 20.45 2.33 -24.98
C TYR A 183 21.28 1.83 -26.18
N ILE A 184 21.13 0.57 -26.60
CA ILE A 184 21.82 0.01 -27.77
C ILE A 184 21.43 0.78 -29.02
N TRP A 185 20.13 1.03 -29.23
CA TRP A 185 19.68 1.81 -30.41
C TRP A 185 20.17 3.25 -30.38
N ALA A 186 20.22 3.89 -29.21
CA ALA A 186 20.78 5.22 -29.05
C ALA A 186 22.27 5.26 -29.42
N LEU A 187 23.07 4.28 -28.97
CA LEU A 187 24.47 4.16 -29.31
C LEU A 187 24.69 3.95 -30.84
N ILE A 188 23.90 3.08 -31.45
CA ILE A 188 23.94 2.87 -32.92
C ILE A 188 23.64 4.18 -33.65
N GLY A 189 22.65 4.94 -33.20
CA GLY A 189 22.31 6.25 -33.71
C GLY A 189 23.48 7.24 -33.62
N ILE A 190 24.13 7.34 -32.47
CA ILE A 190 25.31 8.22 -32.28
C ILE A 190 26.47 7.81 -33.20
N VAL A 191 26.78 6.53 -33.26
CA VAL A 191 27.85 6.02 -34.11
C VAL A 191 27.56 6.33 -35.61
N SER A 192 26.31 6.15 -36.05
CA SER A 192 25.91 6.44 -37.43
C SER A 192 26.08 7.92 -37.78
N VAL A 193 25.76 8.85 -36.88
CA VAL A 193 25.97 10.29 -37.08
C VAL A 193 27.46 10.61 -37.16
N ILE A 194 28.30 10.02 -36.31
CA ILE A 194 29.75 10.22 -36.34
C ILE A 194 30.32 9.72 -37.68
N VAL A 195 29.93 8.53 -38.13
CA VAL A 195 30.38 7.96 -39.41
C VAL A 195 29.96 8.86 -40.59
N ALA A 196 28.71 9.32 -40.61
CA ALA A 196 28.21 10.24 -41.61
C ALA A 196 29.01 11.55 -41.62
N GLY A 197 29.34 12.11 -40.47
CA GLY A 197 30.18 13.28 -40.31
C GLY A 197 31.60 13.08 -40.87
N LEU A 198 32.23 11.94 -40.57
CA LEU A 198 33.55 11.58 -41.09
C LEU A 198 33.55 11.42 -42.60
N VAL A 199 32.52 10.76 -43.14
CA VAL A 199 32.36 10.60 -44.61
C VAL A 199 32.17 11.96 -45.29
N TYR A 200 31.33 12.83 -44.74
CA TYR A 200 31.14 14.19 -45.24
C TYR A 200 32.43 14.99 -45.20
N TRP A 201 33.17 14.97 -44.11
CA TRP A 201 34.46 15.65 -43.97
C TRP A 201 35.49 15.13 -44.97
N TYR A 202 35.58 13.79 -45.12
CA TYR A 202 36.46 13.16 -46.12
C TYR A 202 36.10 13.60 -47.55
N MET A 203 34.83 13.59 -47.92
CA MET A 203 34.33 14.03 -49.21
C MET A 203 34.65 15.52 -49.46
N LYS A 204 34.45 16.37 -48.44
CA LYS A 204 34.79 17.81 -48.52
C LYS A 204 36.28 18.00 -48.72
N LYS A 205 37.12 17.29 -47.98
CA LYS A 205 38.59 17.35 -48.13
C LYS A 205 39.03 16.87 -49.49
N LYS A 206 38.45 15.80 -50.01
CA LYS A 206 38.73 15.29 -51.37
C LYS A 206 38.35 16.30 -52.46
N ARG A 207 37.19 16.96 -52.32
CA ARG A 207 36.77 18.01 -53.27
C ARG A 207 37.76 19.21 -53.28
N MET A 208 38.18 19.69 -52.14
CA MET A 208 39.13 20.77 -51.99
C MET A 208 40.48 20.39 -52.68
N PHE A 209 40.98 19.18 -52.41
CA PHE A 209 42.22 18.70 -53.05
C PHE A 209 42.11 18.59 -54.57
N LEU A 210 40.97 18.14 -55.07
CA LEU A 210 40.75 18.12 -56.56
C LEU A 210 40.67 19.51 -57.13
N GLN A 211 40.04 20.48 -56.51
CA GLN A 211 39.99 21.88 -56.92
C GLN A 211 41.39 22.49 -56.95
N GLU A 212 42.18 22.25 -55.90
CA GLU A 212 43.57 22.73 -55.84
C GLU A 212 44.42 22.15 -56.95
N ARG A 213 44.28 20.86 -57.30
CA ARG A 213 44.91 20.25 -58.47
C ARG A 213 44.48 20.90 -59.80
N HIS A 214 43.20 21.17 -60.00
CA HIS A 214 42.67 21.84 -61.14
C HIS A 214 43.25 23.29 -61.31
N ILE A 215 43.29 24.05 -60.22
CA ILE A 215 43.86 25.40 -60.21
C ILE A 215 45.35 25.34 -60.56
N ASN A 216 46.06 24.41 -59.93
CA ASN A 216 47.50 24.22 -60.21
C ASN A 216 47.75 23.79 -61.69
N GLN A 217 46.93 22.94 -62.29
CA GLN A 217 46.98 22.57 -63.66
C GLN A 217 46.74 23.79 -64.60
N ILE A 218 45.65 24.53 -64.32
CA ILE A 218 45.34 25.76 -65.08
C ILE A 218 46.49 26.77 -64.99
N SER A 219 47.06 26.93 -63.79
CA SER A 219 48.21 27.83 -63.58
C SER A 219 49.44 27.37 -64.36
N ARG A 220 49.74 26.07 -64.39
CA ARG A 220 50.82 25.51 -65.21
C ARG A 220 50.59 25.73 -66.70
N PHE A 221 49.37 25.46 -67.20
CA PHE A 221 49.02 25.73 -68.58
C PHE A 221 49.13 27.22 -68.94
N ARG A 222 48.72 28.13 -68.05
CA ARG A 222 48.93 29.58 -68.29
C ARG A 222 50.38 29.95 -68.31
N MET A 223 51.19 29.44 -67.40
CA MET A 223 52.61 29.68 -67.33
C MET A 223 53.33 29.14 -68.59
N GLU A 224 52.95 27.97 -69.04
CA GLU A 224 53.48 27.33 -70.21
C GLU A 224 53.09 28.09 -71.54
N ASN A 225 51.84 28.60 -71.57
CA ASN A 225 51.39 29.47 -72.67
C ASN A 225 52.14 30.83 -72.70
N ILE A 226 52.39 31.42 -71.54
CA ILE A 226 53.16 32.64 -71.38
C ILE A 226 54.63 32.36 -71.83
N ARG A 227 55.22 31.27 -71.38
CA ARG A 227 56.58 30.87 -71.78
C ARG A 227 56.66 30.57 -73.25
N ASN A 228 55.67 29.95 -73.87
CA ASN A 228 55.65 29.66 -75.33
C ASN A 228 55.43 30.94 -76.16
N ARG A 229 54.67 31.94 -75.60
CA ARG A 229 54.50 33.25 -76.25
C ARG A 229 55.73 34.14 -76.08
N LEU A 230 56.48 33.97 -75.03
CA LEU A 230 57.77 34.59 -74.76
C LEU A 230 58.91 33.66 -75.22
N SER A 231 58.75 33.02 -76.42
CA SER A 231 59.80 32.16 -76.92
C SER A 231 61.08 33.01 -77.11
N PRO A 232 62.24 32.41 -76.84
CA PRO A 232 63.52 33.12 -77.00
C PRO A 232 63.65 33.87 -78.34
N HIS A 233 63.01 33.33 -79.33
CA HIS A 233 62.99 33.92 -80.65
C HIS A 233 62.20 35.25 -80.75
N PHE A 234 61.05 35.37 -79.96
CA PHE A 234 60.26 36.59 -79.87
C PHE A 234 60.99 37.67 -79.10
N THR A 235 61.53 37.31 -77.93
CA THR A 235 62.33 38.24 -77.09
C THR A 235 63.60 38.71 -77.86
N PHE A 236 64.25 37.79 -78.53
CA PHE A 236 65.43 38.13 -79.31
C PHE A 236 65.09 39.04 -80.48
N ASN A 237 63.99 38.81 -81.19
CA ASN A 237 63.51 39.65 -82.24
C ASN A 237 63.09 41.05 -81.82
N VAL A 238 62.43 41.17 -80.66
CA VAL A 238 62.04 42.47 -80.09
C VAL A 238 63.27 43.22 -79.59
N LEU A 239 64.23 42.57 -78.94
CA LEU A 239 65.48 43.14 -78.49
C LEU A 239 66.34 43.57 -79.65
N ASN A 240 66.52 42.74 -80.71
CA ASN A 240 67.25 43.09 -81.89
C ASN A 240 66.62 44.28 -82.64
N ARG A 241 65.28 44.35 -82.63
CA ARG A 241 64.57 45.47 -83.28
C ARG A 241 64.76 46.80 -82.52
N GLU A 242 64.75 46.73 -81.20
CA GLU A 242 65.06 47.93 -80.41
C GLU A 242 66.52 48.29 -80.42
N ILE A 243 67.46 47.36 -80.47
CA ILE A 243 68.90 47.58 -80.62
C ILE A 243 69.20 48.17 -82.06
N SER A 244 68.50 47.71 -83.07
CA SER A 244 68.61 48.26 -84.39
C SER A 244 68.11 49.72 -84.44
N ARG A 245 67.01 50.04 -83.78
CA ARG A 245 66.47 51.40 -83.65
C ARG A 245 67.42 52.31 -82.88
N PHE A 246 68.08 51.84 -81.82
CA PHE A 246 69.13 52.61 -81.12
C PHE A 246 70.35 52.83 -81.99
N ARG A 247 70.78 51.89 -82.80
CA ARG A 247 71.89 52.05 -83.75
C ARG A 247 71.59 52.99 -84.89
N GLU A 248 70.34 53.01 -85.38
CA GLU A 248 69.91 53.97 -86.37
C GLU A 248 69.80 55.39 -85.83
N GLY A 249 69.46 55.50 -84.48
CA GLY A 249 69.43 56.80 -83.80
C GLY A 249 70.82 57.37 -83.55
N GLU A 250 71.84 56.52 -83.31
CA GLU A 250 73.26 57.00 -83.16
C GLU A 250 73.89 57.42 -84.46
N THR A 251 73.50 56.85 -85.62
CA THR A 251 74.03 57.26 -86.90
C THR A 251 73.44 58.59 -87.41
N LEU A 252 72.30 59.03 -86.81
CA LEU A 252 71.70 60.33 -87.11
C LEU A 252 72.19 61.46 -86.23
N CYS A 253 73.02 61.18 -85.17
CA CYS A 253 73.64 62.18 -84.34
C CYS A 253 75.13 62.43 -84.59
N GLY A 254 75.70 61.74 -85.62
CA GLY A 254 77.13 61.84 -85.95
C GLY A 254 77.43 62.69 -87.15
N ASP A 255 76.41 63.30 -87.77
CA ASP A 255 76.62 64.22 -88.93
C ASP A 255 75.89 65.57 -88.62
N LEU A 256 76.41 66.28 -87.64
CA LEU A 256 76.24 67.69 -87.43
C LEU A 256 77.48 68.32 -86.82
#